data_24050e42583126c60f9db1a30cb691a6
#
_entry.id   24050e42583126c60f9db1a30cb691a6
#
_cell.length_a   1.000
_cell.length_b   1.000
_cell.length_c   1.000
_cell.angle_alpha   90.00
_cell.angle_beta   90.00
_cell.angle_gamma   90.00
#
_symmetry.space_group_name_H-M   'P 1'
#
loop_
_entity.id
_entity.type
_entity.pdbx_description
1 polymer ?
#
loop_
_entity_poly.entity_id
_entity_poly.type
_entity_poly.pdbx_seq_one_letter_code
_entity_poly.pdbx_strand_id
1 'polypeptide(L)'
;MNQERVVKAGLLGLGTVGSGVYKLVEHQKDEMAMKAGAGLKIQKILVHNMNKKREGVDQSLLTDKWEDIINDDEIEIVIEVMGGIEPARTMILEALHAGKNVVTANKDLVATHGHELLEAAEERGVDFLFEAAVAGAIPIIRPLKQCLAANEIQEVIGIVNGTTNFILTRMIEEGMDFDDALALATELGYAEADPTADIEGLDAGRKVAIMASIAFHSRVTFDDVYTEGITKITAKDVEYAEEFGDVIKLLGVAHNTEGGIEVAVHPMMIPKEHPLASVRDSFNAVFVHSDAAD
;
A
#
# COMPACT_ATOMS: atom_id res chain seq x y z
N MET A 1 -9.92 40.42 0.22
CA MET A 1 -10.28 38.99 0.25
C MET A 1 -9.12 38.28 -0.40
N ASN A 2 -8.27 37.59 0.40
CA ASN A 2 -7.27 36.71 -0.19
C ASN A 2 -8.03 35.63 -0.98
N GLN A 3 -7.78 35.50 -2.28
CA GLN A 3 -8.24 34.32 -3.02
C GLN A 3 -7.64 33.12 -2.30
N GLU A 4 -8.50 32.26 -1.76
CA GLU A 4 -8.05 31.00 -1.18
C GLU A 4 -7.29 30.24 -2.26
N ARG A 5 -6.05 29.86 -1.96
CA ARG A 5 -5.23 29.03 -2.87
C ARG A 5 -5.96 27.73 -3.13
N VAL A 6 -6.10 27.35 -4.39
CA VAL A 6 -6.64 26.06 -4.82
C VAL A 6 -5.56 25.31 -5.58
N VAL A 7 -5.10 24.20 -5.02
CA VAL A 7 -4.17 23.27 -5.66
C VAL A 7 -4.95 22.41 -6.65
N LYS A 8 -4.46 22.28 -7.87
CA LYS A 8 -5.09 21.47 -8.92
C LYS A 8 -4.35 20.17 -9.08
N ALA A 9 -5.11 19.08 -9.22
CA ALA A 9 -4.58 17.74 -9.41
C ALA A 9 -5.10 17.07 -10.68
N GLY A 10 -4.20 16.32 -11.34
CA GLY A 10 -4.53 15.34 -12.35
C GLY A 10 -4.68 13.96 -11.73
N LEU A 11 -5.76 13.24 -12.02
CA LEU A 11 -6.02 11.90 -11.52
C LEU A 11 -5.83 10.86 -12.64
N LEU A 12 -4.90 9.92 -12.47
CA LEU A 12 -4.61 8.85 -13.40
C LEU A 12 -5.31 7.57 -12.95
N GLY A 13 -6.38 7.22 -13.65
CA GLY A 13 -7.23 6.07 -13.34
C GLY A 13 -8.49 6.44 -12.57
N LEU A 14 -9.62 5.82 -12.96
CA LEU A 14 -10.93 6.01 -12.34
C LEU A 14 -11.61 4.65 -12.13
N GLY A 15 -10.85 3.73 -11.53
CA GLY A 15 -11.34 2.47 -10.99
C GLY A 15 -11.93 2.66 -9.60
N THR A 16 -11.92 1.61 -8.78
CA THR A 16 -12.42 1.66 -7.38
C THR A 16 -11.72 2.73 -6.57
N VAL A 17 -10.39 2.73 -6.56
CA VAL A 17 -9.58 3.68 -5.78
C VAL A 17 -9.76 5.11 -6.33
N GLY A 18 -9.59 5.32 -7.64
CA GLY A 18 -9.72 6.64 -8.24
C GLY A 18 -11.10 7.26 -8.08
N SER A 19 -12.15 6.46 -8.16
CA SER A 19 -13.53 6.92 -7.88
C SER A 19 -13.70 7.32 -6.40
N GLY A 20 -13.04 6.60 -5.49
CA GLY A 20 -13.00 6.95 -4.07
C GLY A 20 -12.29 8.28 -3.83
N VAL A 21 -11.13 8.49 -4.44
CA VAL A 21 -10.36 9.74 -4.37
C VAL A 21 -11.19 10.91 -4.89
N TYR A 22 -11.79 10.78 -6.08
CA TYR A 22 -12.64 11.83 -6.65
C TYR A 22 -13.80 12.20 -5.73
N LYS A 23 -14.54 11.21 -5.24
CA LYS A 23 -15.67 11.43 -4.32
C LYS A 23 -15.23 12.10 -3.02
N LEU A 24 -14.09 11.68 -2.45
CA LEU A 24 -13.56 12.26 -1.21
C LEU A 24 -13.23 13.73 -1.40
N VAL A 25 -12.51 14.09 -2.48
CA VAL A 25 -12.15 15.47 -2.81
C VAL A 25 -13.39 16.33 -3.00
N GLU A 26 -14.40 15.85 -3.71
CA GLU A 26 -15.64 16.63 -3.96
C GLU A 26 -16.50 16.81 -2.71
N HIS A 27 -16.63 15.75 -1.86
CA HIS A 27 -17.52 15.79 -0.70
C HIS A 27 -16.91 16.49 0.52
N GLN A 28 -15.57 16.42 0.68
CA GLN A 28 -14.88 16.96 1.86
C GLN A 28 -14.01 18.19 1.54
N LYS A 29 -14.24 18.85 0.42
CA LYS A 29 -13.40 19.96 -0.07
C LYS A 29 -13.20 21.07 0.96
N ASP A 30 -14.25 21.46 1.67
CA ASP A 30 -14.19 22.56 2.64
C ASP A 30 -13.41 22.16 3.90
N GLU A 31 -13.62 20.93 4.39
CA GLU A 31 -12.87 20.39 5.53
C GLU A 31 -11.40 20.16 5.19
N MET A 32 -11.11 19.63 3.99
CA MET A 32 -9.74 19.46 3.49
C MET A 32 -9.05 20.81 3.34
N ALA A 33 -9.72 21.82 2.78
CA ALA A 33 -9.18 23.17 2.64
C ALA A 33 -8.84 23.80 3.98
N MET A 34 -9.71 23.62 4.98
CA MET A 34 -9.47 24.12 6.33
C MET A 34 -8.26 23.43 7.00
N LYS A 35 -8.09 22.11 6.82
CA LYS A 35 -6.98 21.34 7.41
C LYS A 35 -5.65 21.57 6.68
N ALA A 36 -5.69 21.69 5.36
CA ALA A 36 -4.49 21.83 4.52
C ALA A 36 -4.07 23.31 4.31
N GLY A 37 -4.93 24.27 4.63
CA GLY A 37 -4.70 25.69 4.36
C GLY A 37 -4.85 26.07 2.87
N ALA A 38 -5.28 25.15 2.02
CA ALA A 38 -5.55 25.36 0.60
C ALA A 38 -6.62 24.38 0.11
N GLY A 39 -7.47 24.81 -0.82
CA GLY A 39 -8.41 23.91 -1.49
C GLY A 39 -7.69 22.90 -2.40
N LEU A 40 -8.28 21.74 -2.60
CA LEU A 40 -7.84 20.74 -3.59
C LEU A 40 -8.96 20.52 -4.61
N LYS A 41 -8.60 20.50 -5.89
CA LYS A 41 -9.55 20.26 -6.98
C LYS A 41 -8.95 19.28 -8.00
N ILE A 42 -9.73 18.28 -8.42
CA ILE A 42 -9.40 17.46 -9.58
C ILE A 42 -9.69 18.26 -10.85
N GLN A 43 -8.64 18.52 -11.63
CA GLN A 43 -8.71 19.34 -12.85
C GLN A 43 -8.94 18.48 -14.09
N LYS A 44 -8.29 17.30 -14.15
CA LYS A 44 -8.41 16.31 -15.23
C LYS A 44 -8.31 14.90 -14.69
N ILE A 45 -8.96 13.96 -15.37
CA ILE A 45 -8.97 12.55 -15.01
C ILE A 45 -8.64 11.73 -16.26
N LEU A 46 -7.50 11.06 -16.24
CA LEU A 46 -7.08 10.16 -17.31
C LEU A 46 -7.82 8.82 -17.20
N VAL A 47 -8.46 8.40 -18.30
CA VAL A 47 -9.16 7.12 -18.38
C VAL A 47 -8.90 6.45 -19.71
N HIS A 48 -8.78 5.13 -19.70
CA HIS A 48 -8.57 4.36 -20.94
C HIS A 48 -9.81 4.33 -21.85
N ASN A 49 -11.02 4.31 -21.27
CA ASN A 49 -12.28 4.20 -22.03
C ASN A 49 -13.20 5.38 -21.72
N MET A 50 -13.28 6.34 -22.65
CA MET A 50 -14.14 7.52 -22.56
C MET A 50 -15.64 7.20 -22.63
N ASN A 51 -16.03 6.07 -23.21
CA ASN A 51 -17.44 5.70 -23.41
C ASN A 51 -18.05 5.01 -22.18
N LYS A 52 -17.24 4.61 -21.20
CA LYS A 52 -17.73 4.00 -19.95
C LYS A 52 -18.46 5.06 -19.14
N LYS A 53 -19.76 4.89 -18.88
CA LYS A 53 -20.52 5.75 -17.96
C LYS A 53 -19.96 5.65 -16.54
N ARG A 54 -19.79 6.81 -15.90
CA ARG A 54 -19.29 6.95 -14.53
C ARG A 54 -20.23 7.87 -13.76
N GLU A 55 -21.07 7.25 -12.94
CA GLU A 55 -22.05 8.00 -12.14
C GLU A 55 -21.36 8.87 -11.09
N GLY A 56 -21.86 10.09 -10.93
CA GLY A 56 -21.34 11.03 -9.94
C GLY A 56 -20.00 11.67 -10.31
N VAL A 57 -19.53 11.52 -11.58
CA VAL A 57 -18.30 12.15 -12.06
C VAL A 57 -18.63 13.15 -13.16
N ASP A 58 -18.08 14.36 -13.08
CA ASP A 58 -18.19 15.36 -14.13
C ASP A 58 -17.44 14.87 -15.40
N GLN A 59 -18.21 14.55 -16.45
CA GLN A 59 -17.67 14.02 -17.70
C GLN A 59 -16.72 15.00 -18.41
N SER A 60 -16.81 16.30 -18.14
CA SER A 60 -15.93 17.32 -18.73
C SER A 60 -14.48 17.24 -18.23
N LEU A 61 -14.26 16.56 -17.11
CA LEU A 61 -12.93 16.35 -16.53
C LEU A 61 -12.21 15.16 -17.17
N LEU A 62 -12.93 14.27 -17.88
CA LEU A 62 -12.35 13.06 -18.45
C LEU A 62 -11.51 13.37 -19.68
N THR A 63 -10.40 12.66 -19.80
CA THR A 63 -9.53 12.63 -20.99
C THR A 63 -8.92 11.25 -21.16
N ASP A 64 -8.60 10.88 -22.40
CA ASP A 64 -7.80 9.71 -22.77
C ASP A 64 -6.37 10.08 -23.22
N LYS A 65 -6.01 11.38 -23.06
CA LYS A 65 -4.72 11.93 -23.45
C LYS A 65 -3.92 12.35 -22.21
N TRP A 66 -2.76 11.75 -22.05
CA TRP A 66 -1.83 12.11 -21.00
C TRP A 66 -1.36 13.58 -21.12
N GLU A 67 -1.20 14.06 -22.34
CA GLU A 67 -0.77 15.42 -22.69
C GLU A 67 -1.69 16.50 -22.08
N ASP A 68 -2.97 16.23 -21.88
CA ASP A 68 -3.92 17.15 -21.26
C ASP A 68 -3.65 17.36 -19.74
N ILE A 69 -2.85 16.49 -19.13
CA ILE A 69 -2.44 16.57 -17.72
C ILE A 69 -1.00 17.05 -17.59
N ILE A 70 -0.07 16.44 -18.33
CA ILE A 70 1.35 16.75 -18.15
C ILE A 70 1.69 18.17 -18.62
N ASN A 71 1.04 18.65 -19.69
CA ASN A 71 1.26 19.97 -20.26
C ASN A 71 0.36 21.08 -19.63
N ASP A 72 -0.47 20.77 -18.67
CA ASP A 72 -1.25 21.77 -17.92
C ASP A 72 -0.40 22.30 -16.75
N ASP A 73 0.10 23.55 -16.90
CA ASP A 73 0.94 24.21 -15.88
C ASP A 73 0.16 24.53 -14.59
N GLU A 74 -1.17 24.49 -14.61
CA GLU A 74 -1.97 24.69 -13.41
C GLU A 74 -2.09 23.42 -12.55
N ILE A 75 -1.79 22.23 -13.10
CA ILE A 75 -1.77 20.97 -12.36
C ILE A 75 -0.44 20.86 -11.59
N GLU A 76 -0.53 20.96 -10.27
CA GLU A 76 0.59 20.87 -9.34
C GLU A 76 0.84 19.45 -8.80
N ILE A 77 -0.20 18.61 -8.80
CA ILE A 77 -0.16 17.24 -8.24
C ILE A 77 -0.69 16.25 -9.27
N VAL A 78 0.00 15.12 -9.41
CA VAL A 78 -0.49 13.96 -10.16
C VAL A 78 -0.80 12.84 -9.16
N ILE A 79 -2.04 12.32 -9.21
CA ILE A 79 -2.49 11.20 -8.36
C ILE A 79 -2.60 9.96 -9.25
N GLU A 80 -1.72 8.98 -9.08
CA GLU A 80 -1.69 7.75 -9.88
C GLU A 80 -2.32 6.59 -9.10
N VAL A 81 -3.37 6.02 -9.67
CA VAL A 81 -4.12 4.88 -9.14
C VAL A 81 -4.59 3.94 -10.26
N MET A 82 -3.78 3.83 -11.33
CA MET A 82 -4.07 2.94 -12.47
C MET A 82 -3.65 1.50 -12.18
N GLY A 83 -2.55 1.33 -11.41
CA GLY A 83 -1.92 0.04 -11.20
C GLY A 83 -1.05 -0.43 -12.38
N GLY A 84 -0.33 -1.53 -12.18
CA GLY A 84 0.66 -2.03 -13.14
C GLY A 84 1.95 -1.20 -13.15
N ILE A 85 2.95 -1.65 -13.92
CA ILE A 85 4.24 -0.95 -14.01
C ILE A 85 4.18 0.10 -15.11
N GLU A 86 3.88 -0.30 -16.35
CA GLU A 86 3.73 0.62 -17.48
C GLU A 86 2.25 0.74 -17.89
N PRO A 87 1.79 1.92 -18.26
CA PRO A 87 2.52 3.17 -18.47
C PRO A 87 2.70 4.04 -17.19
N ALA A 88 2.30 3.55 -16.01
CA ALA A 88 2.32 4.33 -14.77
C ALA A 88 3.73 4.87 -14.45
N ARG A 89 4.77 4.02 -14.57
CA ARG A 89 6.17 4.42 -14.34
C ARG A 89 6.58 5.58 -15.22
N THR A 90 6.38 5.45 -16.53
CA THR A 90 6.71 6.51 -17.50
C THR A 90 5.99 7.82 -17.18
N MET A 91 4.69 7.78 -16.91
CA MET A 91 3.89 8.98 -16.60
C MET A 91 4.30 9.63 -15.28
N ILE A 92 4.64 8.84 -14.26
CA ILE A 92 5.14 9.37 -12.97
C ILE A 92 6.49 10.05 -13.17
N LEU A 93 7.45 9.42 -13.87
CA LEU A 93 8.75 10.02 -14.16
C LEU A 93 8.61 11.34 -14.92
N GLU A 94 7.78 11.39 -15.95
CA GLU A 94 7.50 12.61 -16.69
C GLU A 94 6.90 13.70 -15.79
N ALA A 95 5.95 13.34 -14.89
CA ALA A 95 5.35 14.28 -13.94
C ALA A 95 6.40 14.85 -12.97
N LEU A 96 7.22 14.00 -12.37
CA LEU A 96 8.31 14.40 -11.48
C LEU A 96 9.32 15.33 -12.19
N HIS A 97 9.78 14.94 -13.40
CA HIS A 97 10.68 15.76 -14.21
C HIS A 97 10.05 17.08 -14.65
N ALA A 98 8.73 17.16 -14.80
CA ALA A 98 8.01 18.41 -15.05
C ALA A 98 7.81 19.28 -13.80
N GLY A 99 8.31 18.84 -12.64
CA GLY A 99 8.20 19.59 -11.37
C GLY A 99 6.82 19.44 -10.70
N LYS A 100 6.05 18.40 -11.03
CA LYS A 100 4.78 18.11 -10.38
C LYS A 100 5.00 17.13 -9.24
N ASN A 101 4.30 17.34 -8.10
CA ASN A 101 4.28 16.38 -7.01
C ASN A 101 3.46 15.14 -7.41
N VAL A 102 3.84 13.97 -6.93
CA VAL A 102 3.15 12.73 -7.26
C VAL A 102 2.70 12.00 -6.01
N VAL A 103 1.46 11.50 -6.05
CA VAL A 103 0.90 10.60 -5.04
C VAL A 103 0.48 9.30 -5.73
N THR A 104 0.94 8.15 -5.24
CA THR A 104 0.57 6.85 -5.82
C THR A 104 0.12 5.85 -4.76
N ALA A 105 -0.76 4.92 -5.17
CA ALA A 105 -1.13 3.72 -4.41
C ALA A 105 -0.55 2.43 -5.03
N ASN A 106 0.34 2.57 -6.03
CA ASN A 106 0.84 1.47 -6.85
C ASN A 106 2.02 0.75 -6.18
N LYS A 107 1.70 -0.22 -5.33
CA LYS A 107 2.69 -1.00 -4.60
C LYS A 107 3.68 -1.74 -5.49
N ASP A 108 3.19 -2.27 -6.64
CA ASP A 108 4.03 -3.03 -7.57
C ASP A 108 5.13 -2.14 -8.14
N LEU A 109 4.76 -0.93 -8.54
CA LEU A 109 5.70 0.06 -9.06
C LEU A 109 6.69 0.54 -7.99
N VAL A 110 6.20 0.87 -6.79
CA VAL A 110 7.06 1.34 -5.69
C VAL A 110 8.03 0.25 -5.23
N ALA A 111 7.59 -1.01 -5.14
CA ALA A 111 8.44 -2.14 -4.72
C ALA A 111 9.54 -2.49 -5.74
N THR A 112 9.35 -2.16 -7.02
CA THR A 112 10.29 -2.50 -8.10
C THR A 112 11.14 -1.32 -8.56
N HIS A 113 10.54 -0.12 -8.65
CA HIS A 113 11.14 1.09 -9.21
C HIS A 113 11.13 2.29 -8.26
N GLY A 114 10.80 2.09 -6.97
CA GLY A 114 10.66 3.18 -6.00
C GLY A 114 11.91 4.05 -5.87
N HIS A 115 13.10 3.45 -5.95
CA HIS A 115 14.36 4.19 -5.89
C HIS A 115 14.49 5.21 -7.04
N GLU A 116 14.28 4.79 -8.29
CA GLU A 116 14.31 5.66 -9.47
C GLU A 116 13.32 6.83 -9.35
N LEU A 117 12.13 6.57 -8.83
CA LEU A 117 11.09 7.59 -8.65
C LEU A 117 11.43 8.58 -7.54
N LEU A 118 12.04 8.09 -6.45
CA LEU A 118 12.52 8.94 -5.35
C LEU A 118 13.68 9.83 -5.80
N GLU A 119 14.64 9.29 -6.56
CA GLU A 119 15.75 10.08 -7.15
C GLU A 119 15.22 11.18 -8.08
N ALA A 120 14.28 10.84 -8.97
CA ALA A 120 13.68 11.83 -9.87
C ALA A 120 12.93 12.94 -9.12
N ALA A 121 12.26 12.62 -8.01
CA ALA A 121 11.59 13.60 -7.16
C ALA A 121 12.60 14.50 -6.44
N GLU A 122 13.69 13.94 -5.89
CA GLU A 122 14.75 14.68 -5.21
C GLU A 122 15.47 15.63 -6.16
N GLU A 123 15.83 15.18 -7.36
CA GLU A 123 16.48 16.02 -8.39
C GLU A 123 15.66 17.28 -8.74
N ARG A 124 14.34 17.20 -8.64
CA ARG A 124 13.45 18.31 -8.96
C ARG A 124 12.92 19.06 -7.74
N GLY A 125 13.21 18.57 -6.53
CA GLY A 125 12.73 19.16 -5.29
C GLY A 125 11.21 19.08 -5.14
N VAL A 126 10.59 18.00 -5.61
CA VAL A 126 9.16 17.71 -5.50
C VAL A 126 8.91 16.47 -4.66
N ASP A 127 7.67 16.30 -4.21
CA ASP A 127 7.30 15.16 -3.38
C ASP A 127 6.84 13.95 -4.22
N PHE A 128 7.33 12.77 -3.84
CA PHE A 128 6.79 11.47 -4.25
C PHE A 128 6.24 10.74 -3.03
N LEU A 129 4.91 10.66 -2.94
CA LEU A 129 4.18 10.13 -1.78
C LEU A 129 3.46 8.83 -2.14
N PHE A 130 3.62 7.79 -1.32
CA PHE A 130 3.09 6.44 -1.59
C PHE A 130 2.54 5.74 -0.33
N GLU A 131 1.98 6.51 0.61
CA GLU A 131 1.39 5.96 1.85
C GLU A 131 0.39 4.85 1.55
N ALA A 132 -0.46 5.03 0.53
CA ALA A 132 -1.49 4.05 0.17
C ALA A 132 -0.96 2.78 -0.53
N ALA A 133 0.34 2.69 -0.80
CA ALA A 133 0.96 1.48 -1.36
C ALA A 133 1.11 0.37 -0.32
N VAL A 134 1.10 0.70 0.99
CA VAL A 134 1.31 -0.26 2.09
C VAL A 134 0.21 -0.15 3.13
N ALA A 135 -0.22 -1.29 3.67
CA ALA A 135 -1.09 -1.43 4.85
C ALA A 135 -2.46 -0.72 4.76
N GLY A 136 -2.93 -0.39 3.57
CA GLY A 136 -4.27 0.18 3.34
C GLY A 136 -4.51 1.48 4.13
N ALA A 137 -5.41 1.44 5.12
CA ALA A 137 -5.78 2.59 5.93
C ALA A 137 -4.81 2.89 7.10
N ILE A 138 -3.79 2.07 7.32
CA ILE A 138 -2.79 2.28 8.38
C ILE A 138 -1.70 3.22 7.86
N PRO A 139 -1.50 4.40 8.47
CA PRO A 139 -0.39 5.26 8.13
C PRO A 139 0.91 4.67 8.69
N ILE A 140 1.79 4.14 7.84
CA ILE A 140 3.05 3.51 8.25
C ILE A 140 4.28 4.16 7.60
N ILE A 141 4.21 4.54 6.32
CA ILE A 141 5.35 5.14 5.62
C ILE A 141 5.73 6.49 6.24
N ARG A 142 4.73 7.32 6.50
CA ARG A 142 4.97 8.62 7.15
C ARG A 142 5.50 8.50 8.59
N PRO A 143 4.95 7.65 9.46
CA PRO A 143 5.55 7.36 10.76
C PRO A 143 7.01 6.92 10.66
N LEU A 144 7.37 5.97 9.81
CA LEU A 144 8.74 5.51 9.62
C LEU A 144 9.67 6.66 9.16
N LYS A 145 9.23 7.47 8.19
CA LYS A 145 10.03 8.58 7.62
C LYS A 145 10.15 9.81 8.51
N GLN A 146 9.14 10.13 9.29
CA GLN A 146 9.01 11.42 9.99
C GLN A 146 8.92 11.27 11.50
N CYS A 147 8.01 10.42 12.01
CA CYS A 147 7.77 10.35 13.44
C CYS A 147 8.91 9.60 14.17
N LEU A 148 9.48 8.61 13.52
CA LEU A 148 10.58 7.78 14.03
C LEU A 148 11.96 8.20 13.47
N ALA A 149 12.07 9.36 12.83
CA ALA A 149 13.31 9.80 12.16
C ALA A 149 14.53 9.94 13.10
N ALA A 150 14.32 10.07 14.41
CA ALA A 150 15.38 10.13 15.41
C ALA A 150 15.75 8.74 16.00
N ASN A 151 15.08 7.67 15.56
CA ASN A 151 15.27 6.31 16.06
C ASN A 151 16.04 5.48 15.04
N GLU A 152 16.87 4.56 15.52
CA GLU A 152 17.40 3.47 14.72
C GLU A 152 16.41 2.31 14.73
N ILE A 153 15.74 2.09 13.61
CA ILE A 153 14.76 1.01 13.47
C ILE A 153 15.53 -0.30 13.31
N GLN A 154 15.23 -1.26 14.18
CA GLN A 154 15.88 -2.57 14.23
C GLN A 154 15.03 -3.63 13.55
N GLU A 155 13.70 -3.52 13.68
CA GLU A 155 12.78 -4.51 13.19
C GLU A 155 11.44 -3.89 12.75
N VAL A 156 10.87 -4.44 11.68
CA VAL A 156 9.50 -4.16 11.25
C VAL A 156 8.82 -5.50 11.01
N ILE A 157 7.75 -5.79 11.74
CA ILE A 157 6.93 -7.00 11.56
C ILE A 157 5.50 -6.60 11.25
N GLY A 158 4.87 -7.22 10.24
CA GLY A 158 3.52 -6.85 9.89
C GLY A 158 2.64 -7.99 9.39
N ILE A 159 1.36 -7.93 9.79
CA ILE A 159 0.26 -8.57 9.09
C ILE A 159 -0.21 -7.56 8.05
N VAL A 160 0.21 -7.72 6.81
CA VAL A 160 -0.01 -6.71 5.75
C VAL A 160 -0.85 -7.23 4.57
N ASN A 161 -1.41 -8.43 4.72
CA ASN A 161 -2.36 -8.99 3.78
C ASN A 161 -3.63 -9.45 4.52
N GLY A 162 -4.76 -8.82 4.23
CA GLY A 162 -6.03 -9.08 4.91
C GLY A 162 -6.63 -10.43 4.53
N THR A 163 -6.50 -10.85 3.27
CA THR A 163 -7.04 -12.14 2.78
C THR A 163 -6.44 -13.32 3.52
N THR A 164 -5.12 -13.37 3.63
CA THR A 164 -4.42 -14.46 4.32
C THR A 164 -4.67 -14.45 5.82
N ASN A 165 -4.76 -13.26 6.44
CA ASN A 165 -5.10 -13.20 7.86
C ASN A 165 -6.54 -13.65 8.12
N PHE A 166 -7.48 -13.34 7.22
CA PHE A 166 -8.85 -13.85 7.31
C PHE A 166 -8.87 -15.38 7.22
N ILE A 167 -8.22 -15.97 6.21
CA ILE A 167 -8.16 -17.44 6.01
C ILE A 167 -7.59 -18.10 7.26
N LEU A 168 -6.43 -17.68 7.74
CA LEU A 168 -5.81 -18.25 8.95
C LEU A 168 -6.69 -18.06 10.20
N THR A 169 -7.42 -16.95 10.32
CA THR A 169 -8.36 -16.74 11.42
C THR A 169 -9.49 -17.79 11.39
N ARG A 170 -10.07 -18.09 10.20
CA ARG A 170 -11.12 -19.12 10.06
C ARG A 170 -10.58 -20.52 10.37
N MET A 171 -9.37 -20.83 9.89
CA MET A 171 -8.72 -22.11 10.20
C MET A 171 -8.52 -22.29 11.71
N ILE A 172 -8.07 -21.26 12.41
CA ILE A 172 -7.77 -21.29 13.85
C ILE A 172 -9.05 -21.31 14.71
N GLU A 173 -10.02 -20.44 14.43
CA GLU A 173 -11.17 -20.24 15.30
C GLU A 173 -12.34 -21.19 15.02
N GLU A 174 -12.50 -21.59 13.76
CA GLU A 174 -13.62 -22.41 13.31
C GLU A 174 -13.18 -23.85 12.91
N GLY A 175 -11.88 -24.13 12.93
CA GLY A 175 -11.32 -25.43 12.54
C GLY A 175 -11.50 -25.75 11.06
N MET A 176 -11.65 -24.72 10.20
CA MET A 176 -11.81 -24.92 8.77
C MET A 176 -10.52 -25.43 8.13
N ASP A 177 -10.65 -26.25 7.09
CA ASP A 177 -9.55 -26.53 6.18
C ASP A 177 -9.24 -25.29 5.32
N PHE A 178 -8.02 -25.22 4.77
CA PHE A 178 -7.56 -24.11 3.94
C PHE A 178 -8.50 -23.82 2.76
N ASP A 179 -8.92 -24.87 2.05
CA ASP A 179 -9.77 -24.73 0.85
C ASP A 179 -11.15 -24.16 1.19
N ASP A 180 -11.77 -24.59 2.30
CA ASP A 180 -13.04 -24.09 2.78
C ASP A 180 -12.93 -22.62 3.24
N ALA A 181 -11.86 -22.28 3.95
CA ALA A 181 -11.61 -20.91 4.39
C ALA A 181 -11.34 -19.95 3.21
N LEU A 182 -10.63 -20.42 2.17
CA LEU A 182 -10.41 -19.66 0.93
C LEU A 182 -11.72 -19.48 0.15
N ALA A 183 -12.56 -20.52 0.05
CA ALA A 183 -13.87 -20.41 -0.60
C ALA A 183 -14.75 -19.38 0.09
N LEU A 184 -14.78 -19.38 1.43
CA LEU A 184 -15.51 -18.39 2.23
C LEU A 184 -14.95 -16.98 2.02
N ALA A 185 -13.62 -16.82 1.99
CA ALA A 185 -12.98 -15.53 1.71
C ALA A 185 -13.39 -14.98 0.34
N THR A 186 -13.52 -15.84 -0.66
CA THR A 186 -13.95 -15.48 -2.02
C THR A 186 -15.43 -15.09 -2.03
N GLU A 187 -16.30 -15.85 -1.37
CA GLU A 187 -17.74 -15.54 -1.26
C GLU A 187 -17.99 -14.18 -0.61
N LEU A 188 -17.24 -13.87 0.45
CA LEU A 188 -17.32 -12.59 1.17
C LEU A 188 -16.60 -11.43 0.47
N GLY A 189 -15.87 -11.69 -0.63
CA GLY A 189 -15.18 -10.68 -1.40
C GLY A 189 -13.83 -10.22 -0.82
N TYR A 190 -13.26 -10.98 0.12
CA TYR A 190 -11.90 -10.77 0.63
C TYR A 190 -10.84 -11.32 -0.31
N ALA A 191 -11.14 -12.41 -1.04
CA ALA A 191 -10.28 -12.96 -2.08
C ALA A 191 -10.88 -12.70 -3.47
N GLU A 192 -10.01 -12.35 -4.42
CA GLU A 192 -10.39 -12.24 -5.85
C GLU A 192 -10.46 -13.65 -6.49
N ALA A 193 -10.92 -13.70 -7.76
CA ALA A 193 -11.01 -14.96 -8.52
C ALA A 193 -9.64 -15.63 -8.72
N ASP A 194 -8.56 -14.85 -8.78
CA ASP A 194 -7.18 -15.34 -8.72
C ASP A 194 -6.53 -14.80 -7.44
N PRO A 195 -6.53 -15.56 -6.34
CA PRO A 195 -5.97 -15.14 -5.07
C PRO A 195 -4.47 -15.40 -4.93
N THR A 196 -3.79 -15.87 -5.99
CA THR A 196 -2.39 -16.33 -5.95
C THR A 196 -1.45 -15.30 -5.30
N ALA A 197 -1.59 -14.01 -5.65
CA ALA A 197 -0.74 -12.97 -5.08
C ALA A 197 -0.88 -12.85 -3.56
N ASP A 198 -2.05 -13.14 -3.02
CA ASP A 198 -2.32 -13.12 -1.58
C ASP A 198 -1.80 -14.39 -0.92
N ILE A 199 -2.32 -15.56 -1.36
CA ILE A 199 -2.08 -16.84 -0.67
C ILE A 199 -0.64 -17.36 -0.79
N GLU A 200 0.11 -16.95 -1.82
CA GLU A 200 1.54 -17.23 -1.97
C GLU A 200 2.44 -16.14 -1.32
N GLY A 201 1.84 -15.12 -0.67
CA GLY A 201 2.56 -14.10 0.07
C GLY A 201 3.19 -12.98 -0.78
N LEU A 202 2.96 -12.97 -2.10
CA LEU A 202 3.60 -12.02 -3.02
C LEU A 202 3.17 -10.57 -2.75
N ASP A 203 1.90 -10.36 -2.41
CA ASP A 203 1.39 -9.04 -2.02
C ASP A 203 2.06 -8.54 -0.74
N ALA A 204 2.18 -9.39 0.27
CA ALA A 204 2.87 -9.06 1.51
C ALA A 204 4.37 -8.80 1.26
N GLY A 205 5.01 -9.59 0.38
CA GLY A 205 6.42 -9.43 0.01
C GLY A 205 6.72 -8.04 -0.58
N ARG A 206 5.88 -7.54 -1.48
CA ARG A 206 6.03 -6.18 -2.03
C ARG A 206 5.91 -5.11 -0.96
N LYS A 207 4.95 -5.27 -0.05
CA LYS A 207 4.73 -4.30 1.03
C LYS A 207 5.87 -4.28 2.04
N VAL A 208 6.41 -5.44 2.42
CA VAL A 208 7.53 -5.49 3.36
C VAL A 208 8.81 -4.95 2.73
N ALA A 209 9.05 -5.17 1.43
CA ALA A 209 10.19 -4.57 0.71
C ALA A 209 10.16 -3.04 0.77
N ILE A 210 8.97 -2.44 0.57
CA ILE A 210 8.78 -0.98 0.68
C ILE A 210 9.07 -0.52 2.11
N MET A 211 8.52 -1.19 3.12
CA MET A 211 8.74 -0.82 4.52
C MET A 211 10.21 -0.95 4.92
N ALA A 212 10.88 -2.05 4.54
CA ALA A 212 12.29 -2.27 4.78
C ALA A 212 13.18 -1.19 4.14
N SER A 213 12.87 -0.81 2.90
CA SER A 213 13.61 0.26 2.20
C SER A 213 13.53 1.58 2.96
N ILE A 214 12.36 1.92 3.49
CA ILE A 214 12.16 3.15 4.26
C ILE A 214 12.79 3.06 5.64
N ALA A 215 12.52 1.97 6.37
CA ALA A 215 12.97 1.79 7.75
C ALA A 215 14.50 1.76 7.87
N PHE A 216 15.18 1.13 6.92
CA PHE A 216 16.63 0.91 6.97
C PHE A 216 17.43 1.79 6.01
N HIS A 217 16.78 2.77 5.37
CA HIS A 217 17.41 3.70 4.41
C HIS A 217 18.24 2.98 3.34
N SER A 218 17.75 1.86 2.86
CA SER A 218 18.44 0.97 1.93
C SER A 218 17.55 0.56 0.78
N ARG A 219 18.15 0.23 -0.36
CA ARG A 219 17.39 -0.30 -1.49
C ARG A 219 17.07 -1.78 -1.25
N VAL A 220 15.82 -2.07 -0.90
CA VAL A 220 15.28 -3.43 -0.85
C VAL A 220 14.18 -3.53 -1.91
N THR A 221 14.31 -4.47 -2.82
CA THR A 221 13.31 -4.75 -3.86
C THR A 221 12.54 -6.01 -3.53
N PHE A 222 11.46 -6.27 -4.24
CA PHE A 222 10.71 -7.51 -4.05
C PHE A 222 11.55 -8.76 -4.34
N ASP A 223 12.50 -8.69 -5.27
CA ASP A 223 13.39 -9.81 -5.61
C ASP A 223 14.35 -10.18 -4.47
N ASP A 224 14.57 -9.28 -3.50
CA ASP A 224 15.40 -9.52 -2.31
C ASP A 224 14.62 -10.20 -1.17
N VAL A 225 13.28 -10.34 -1.30
CA VAL A 225 12.42 -10.87 -0.25
C VAL A 225 12.23 -12.38 -0.39
N TYR A 226 12.63 -13.14 0.63
CA TYR A 226 12.20 -14.53 0.72
C TYR A 226 10.67 -14.57 0.94
N THR A 227 9.96 -15.33 0.12
CA THR A 227 8.49 -15.37 0.18
C THR A 227 7.98 -16.80 0.20
N GLU A 228 7.20 -17.13 1.22
CA GLU A 228 6.43 -18.36 1.34
C GLU A 228 5.00 -18.07 1.76
N GLY A 229 4.02 -18.63 1.03
CA GLY A 229 2.60 -18.42 1.29
C GLY A 229 2.02 -19.37 2.32
N ILE A 230 0.69 -19.35 2.44
CA ILE A 230 -0.08 -20.16 3.41
C ILE A 230 -0.69 -21.42 2.81
N THR A 231 -0.49 -21.69 1.54
CA THR A 231 -1.13 -22.80 0.80
C THR A 231 -0.76 -24.19 1.32
N LYS A 232 0.33 -24.30 2.07
CA LYS A 232 0.78 -25.55 2.68
C LYS A 232 0.35 -25.72 4.14
N ILE A 233 -0.27 -24.70 4.74
CA ILE A 233 -0.72 -24.77 6.14
C ILE A 233 -1.96 -25.65 6.22
N THR A 234 -1.93 -26.61 7.11
CA THR A 234 -3.00 -27.59 7.34
C THR A 234 -3.69 -27.33 8.69
N ALA A 235 -4.89 -27.90 8.86
CA ALA A 235 -5.57 -27.90 10.16
C ALA A 235 -4.69 -28.54 11.26
N LYS A 236 -3.84 -29.52 10.89
CA LYS A 236 -2.91 -30.17 11.82
C LYS A 236 -1.81 -29.24 12.31
N ASP A 237 -1.30 -28.35 11.46
CA ASP A 237 -0.31 -27.33 11.84
C ASP A 237 -0.92 -26.33 12.82
N VAL A 238 -2.19 -25.95 12.60
CA VAL A 238 -2.95 -25.10 13.52
C VAL A 238 -3.11 -25.75 14.88
N GLU A 239 -3.46 -27.04 14.92
CA GLU A 239 -3.60 -27.83 16.16
C GLU A 239 -2.28 -27.89 16.94
N TYR A 240 -1.16 -28.13 16.25
CA TYR A 240 0.17 -28.12 16.88
C TYR A 240 0.56 -26.73 17.41
N ALA A 241 0.29 -25.68 16.66
CA ALA A 241 0.54 -24.31 17.14
C ALA A 241 -0.22 -24.04 18.43
N GLU A 242 -1.48 -24.47 18.50
CA GLU A 242 -2.31 -24.32 19.69
C GLU A 242 -1.78 -25.10 20.89
N GLU A 243 -1.28 -26.33 20.69
CA GLU A 243 -0.65 -27.14 21.74
C GLU A 243 0.59 -26.44 22.33
N PHE A 244 1.35 -25.68 21.52
CA PHE A 244 2.51 -24.90 21.96
C PHE A 244 2.12 -23.55 22.61
N GLY A 245 0.86 -23.16 22.57
CA GLY A 245 0.39 -21.86 23.05
C GLY A 245 0.58 -20.74 22.05
N ASP A 246 0.78 -21.09 20.78
CA ASP A 246 1.04 -20.17 19.68
C ASP A 246 -0.19 -20.04 18.76
N VAL A 247 -0.09 -19.08 17.83
CA VAL A 247 -0.98 -18.94 16.66
C VAL A 247 -0.15 -18.79 15.38
N ILE A 248 -0.68 -19.27 14.26
CA ILE A 248 -0.03 -19.10 12.96
C ILE A 248 -0.50 -17.79 12.32
N LYS A 249 0.45 -16.96 11.89
CA LYS A 249 0.22 -15.75 11.10
C LYS A 249 1.13 -15.73 9.89
N LEU A 250 0.65 -15.16 8.75
CA LEU A 250 1.56 -14.79 7.66
C LEU A 250 2.15 -13.42 8.00
N LEU A 251 3.44 -13.40 8.31
CA LEU A 251 4.14 -12.19 8.69
C LEU A 251 5.13 -11.75 7.62
N GLY A 252 5.09 -10.46 7.30
CA GLY A 252 6.19 -9.79 6.64
C GLY A 252 7.15 -9.28 7.71
N VAL A 253 8.41 -9.68 7.61
CA VAL A 253 9.45 -9.39 8.62
C VAL A 253 10.63 -8.76 7.93
N ALA A 254 11.14 -7.69 8.52
CA ALA A 254 12.37 -7.05 8.10
C ALA A 254 13.22 -6.73 9.32
N HIS A 255 14.47 -7.23 9.32
CA HIS A 255 15.44 -7.02 10.40
C HIS A 255 16.69 -6.32 9.87
N ASN A 256 17.20 -5.36 10.63
CA ASN A 256 18.52 -4.78 10.44
C ASN A 256 19.49 -5.48 11.40
N THR A 257 20.39 -6.29 10.86
CA THR A 257 21.35 -7.08 11.63
C THR A 257 22.79 -6.64 11.34
N GLU A 258 23.75 -7.05 12.19
CA GLU A 258 25.18 -6.82 11.90
C GLU A 258 25.64 -7.43 10.56
N GLY A 259 24.93 -8.48 10.08
CA GLY A 259 25.21 -9.15 8.81
C GLY A 259 24.57 -8.51 7.58
N GLY A 260 23.68 -7.54 7.79
CA GLY A 260 22.91 -6.88 6.75
C GLY A 260 21.39 -6.91 7.00
N ILE A 261 20.62 -6.53 5.99
CA ILE A 261 19.16 -6.51 6.08
C ILE A 261 18.61 -7.87 5.67
N GLU A 262 17.77 -8.44 6.53
CA GLU A 262 17.03 -9.67 6.28
C GLU A 262 15.56 -9.32 6.05
N VAL A 263 14.97 -9.78 4.94
CA VAL A 263 13.56 -9.52 4.64
C VAL A 263 12.88 -10.80 4.16
N ALA A 264 11.77 -11.14 4.80
CA ALA A 264 11.03 -12.34 4.49
C ALA A 264 9.51 -12.18 4.69
N VAL A 265 8.76 -13.01 3.98
CA VAL A 265 7.33 -13.24 4.22
C VAL A 265 7.12 -14.74 4.30
N HIS A 266 6.67 -15.23 5.43
CA HIS A 266 6.32 -16.63 5.61
C HIS A 266 5.36 -16.85 6.78
N PRO A 267 4.66 -18.00 6.86
CA PRO A 267 3.90 -18.39 8.03
C PRO A 267 4.82 -18.52 9.24
N MET A 268 4.43 -17.93 10.34
CA MET A 268 5.14 -17.98 11.61
C MET A 268 4.22 -18.39 12.74
N MET A 269 4.71 -19.24 13.63
CA MET A 269 4.11 -19.48 14.94
C MET A 269 4.56 -18.36 15.88
N ILE A 270 3.63 -17.65 16.46
CA ILE A 270 3.90 -16.58 17.43
C ILE A 270 3.12 -16.83 18.72
N PRO A 271 3.71 -16.54 19.88
CA PRO A 271 3.04 -16.69 21.18
C PRO A 271 1.69 -15.93 21.22
N LYS A 272 0.69 -16.50 21.86
CA LYS A 272 -0.63 -15.88 22.02
C LYS A 272 -0.59 -14.51 22.70
N GLU A 273 0.46 -14.26 23.49
CA GLU A 273 0.74 -12.98 24.17
C GLU A 273 1.33 -11.90 23.24
N HIS A 274 1.84 -12.29 22.07
CA HIS A 274 2.39 -11.33 21.13
C HIS A 274 1.29 -10.39 20.61
N PRO A 275 1.51 -9.06 20.48
CA PRO A 275 0.48 -8.10 20.05
C PRO A 275 -0.18 -8.48 18.73
N LEU A 276 0.57 -9.01 17.76
CA LEU A 276 0.04 -9.43 16.45
C LEU A 276 -0.82 -10.69 16.52
N ALA A 277 -0.72 -11.51 17.56
CA ALA A 277 -1.51 -12.73 17.71
C ALA A 277 -3.03 -12.43 17.82
N SER A 278 -3.38 -11.29 18.42
CA SER A 278 -4.76 -10.85 18.60
C SER A 278 -5.41 -10.24 17.36
N VAL A 279 -4.65 -9.97 16.30
CA VAL A 279 -5.15 -9.37 15.06
C VAL A 279 -5.87 -10.42 14.23
N ARG A 280 -7.18 -10.27 14.05
CA ARG A 280 -8.07 -11.27 13.45
C ARG A 280 -8.68 -10.78 12.15
N ASP A 281 -9.42 -11.66 11.50
CA ASP A 281 -10.16 -11.37 10.27
C ASP A 281 -9.27 -10.75 9.19
N SER A 282 -9.78 -9.77 8.47
CA SER A 282 -9.04 -9.07 7.42
C SER A 282 -8.22 -7.86 7.92
N PHE A 283 -8.04 -7.72 9.24
CA PHE A 283 -7.30 -6.60 9.79
C PHE A 283 -5.80 -6.75 9.57
N ASN A 284 -5.16 -5.62 9.35
CA ASN A 284 -3.71 -5.48 9.26
C ASN A 284 -3.18 -4.85 10.55
N ALA A 285 -1.90 -5.09 10.83
CA ALA A 285 -1.15 -4.43 11.89
C ALA A 285 0.33 -4.43 11.56
N VAL A 286 1.04 -3.42 12.02
CA VAL A 286 2.50 -3.34 11.89
C VAL A 286 3.08 -3.04 13.26
N PHE A 287 4.06 -3.82 13.65
CA PHE A 287 4.87 -3.66 14.84
C PHE A 287 6.26 -3.16 14.43
N VAL A 288 6.75 -2.12 15.07
CA VAL A 288 8.06 -1.54 14.79
C VAL A 288 8.86 -1.51 16.10
N HIS A 289 10.06 -2.08 16.07
CA HIS A 289 11.01 -2.04 17.17
C HIS A 289 12.19 -1.14 16.81
N SER A 290 12.54 -0.24 17.72
CA SER A 290 13.63 0.71 17.55
C SER A 290 14.46 0.85 18.83
N ASP A 291 15.62 1.52 18.72
CA ASP A 291 16.56 1.69 19.83
C ASP A 291 16.04 2.61 20.96
N ALA A 292 15.14 3.54 20.64
CA ALA A 292 14.71 4.58 21.58
C ALA A 292 13.21 4.51 21.94
N ALA A 293 12.42 3.70 21.23
CA ALA A 293 10.99 3.50 21.46
C ALA A 293 10.64 2.04 21.21
N ASP A 294 10.42 1.28 22.29
CA ASP A 294 9.93 -0.11 22.25
C ASP A 294 8.42 -0.17 21.95
#